data_7ac2d4352f2e806cf9e65d87d7f941eb
#
_entry.id   7ac2d4352f2e806cf9e65d87d7f941eb
#
_cell.length_a   1.000
_cell.length_b   1.000
_cell.length_c   1.000
_cell.angle_alpha   90.00
_cell.angle_beta   90.00
_cell.angle_gamma   90.00
#
_symmetry.space_group_name_H-M   'P 1'
#
loop_
_entity.id
_entity.type
_entity.pdbx_description
1 polymer ?
#
loop_
_entity_poly.entity_id
_entity_poly.type
_entity_poly.pdbx_seq_one_letter_code
_entity_poly.pdbx_strand_id
1 'polypeptide(L)'
;MAELNHLKLPGFDNEDNIVKYCSVNAVWLLLCIILYGCASQMSLEDLSREWIARPLSELKQEMKSPDSYASKIRWKETTYPLANGNFVYIEPVSADCSVHWEVNQGGIIIGYQAKGNGCKQGGGPDSITDIQIRSE
;
A
#
# COMPACT_ATOMS: atom_id res chain seq x y z
N MET A 1 -43.98 -57.61 4.76
CA MET A 1 -44.99 -56.55 4.86
C MET A 1 -44.40 -55.48 5.74
N ALA A 2 -43.93 -54.42 5.14
CA ALA A 2 -43.50 -53.22 5.87
C ALA A 2 -43.94 -52.00 5.04
N GLU A 3 -44.86 -51.24 5.62
CA GLU A 3 -45.48 -50.09 5.02
C GLU A 3 -44.50 -48.96 4.88
N LEU A 4 -44.34 -48.44 3.67
CA LEU A 4 -43.66 -47.20 3.37
C LEU A 4 -44.56 -46.04 3.82
N ASN A 5 -44.23 -45.44 4.97
CA ASN A 5 -44.85 -44.20 5.40
C ASN A 5 -44.34 -43.03 4.54
N HIS A 6 -45.27 -42.46 3.80
CA HIS A 6 -45.14 -41.22 3.05
C HIS A 6 -44.61 -40.09 3.92
N LEU A 7 -43.39 -39.68 3.69
CA LEU A 7 -42.87 -38.40 4.17
C LEU A 7 -43.48 -37.29 3.30
N LYS A 8 -44.58 -36.71 3.78
CA LYS A 8 -45.24 -35.57 3.16
C LYS A 8 -44.38 -34.32 3.45
N LEU A 9 -43.61 -33.88 2.48
CA LEU A 9 -42.93 -32.59 2.53
C LEU A 9 -44.00 -31.46 2.59
N PRO A 10 -43.83 -30.47 3.49
CA PRO A 10 -44.74 -29.34 3.55
C PRO A 10 -44.62 -28.51 2.27
N GLY A 11 -45.80 -28.18 1.68
CA GLY A 11 -45.91 -27.43 0.44
C GLY A 11 -45.22 -26.10 0.49
N PHE A 12 -44.35 -25.84 -0.47
CA PHE A 12 -43.79 -24.54 -0.78
C PHE A 12 -44.81 -23.76 -1.62
N ASP A 13 -45.88 -23.29 -0.94
CA ASP A 13 -46.74 -22.25 -1.52
C ASP A 13 -46.30 -20.90 -0.99
N ASN A 14 -45.34 -20.28 -1.63
CA ASN A 14 -45.15 -18.84 -1.52
C ASN A 14 -44.10 -18.32 -2.55
N GLU A 15 -44.50 -18.27 -3.81
CA GLU A 15 -43.69 -17.58 -4.83
C GLU A 15 -43.43 -16.10 -4.47
N ASP A 16 -44.32 -15.49 -3.71
CA ASP A 16 -44.16 -14.08 -3.25
C ASP A 16 -43.04 -13.86 -2.22
N ASN A 17 -42.66 -14.89 -1.46
CA ASN A 17 -41.56 -14.79 -0.50
C ASN A 17 -40.18 -14.90 -1.14
N ILE A 18 -40.04 -15.69 -2.20
CA ILE A 18 -38.74 -15.85 -2.89
C ILE A 18 -38.30 -14.55 -3.54
N VAL A 19 -39.22 -13.81 -4.13
CA VAL A 19 -38.91 -12.52 -4.77
C VAL A 19 -38.46 -11.48 -3.75
N LYS A 20 -39.02 -11.45 -2.56
CA LYS A 20 -38.60 -10.54 -1.48
C LYS A 20 -37.23 -10.89 -0.94
N TYR A 21 -36.89 -12.16 -0.76
CA TYR A 21 -35.55 -12.58 -0.30
C TYR A 21 -34.47 -12.33 -1.35
N CYS A 22 -34.75 -12.55 -2.63
CA CYS A 22 -33.84 -12.20 -3.72
C CYS A 22 -33.58 -10.69 -3.80
N SER A 23 -34.59 -9.86 -3.60
CA SER A 23 -34.45 -8.39 -3.64
C SER A 23 -33.56 -7.86 -2.50
N VAL A 24 -33.75 -8.34 -1.28
CA VAL A 24 -32.93 -7.92 -0.11
C VAL A 24 -31.49 -8.38 -0.26
N ASN A 25 -31.25 -9.60 -0.72
CA ASN A 25 -29.91 -10.11 -0.96
C ASN A 25 -29.19 -9.36 -2.11
N ALA A 26 -29.90 -8.96 -3.16
CA ALA A 26 -29.34 -8.18 -4.24
C ALA A 26 -28.89 -6.77 -3.79
N VAL A 27 -29.67 -6.12 -2.94
CA VAL A 27 -29.33 -4.81 -2.36
C VAL A 27 -28.12 -4.93 -1.44
N TRP A 28 -28.02 -5.97 -0.61
CA TRP A 28 -26.86 -6.22 0.24
C TRP A 28 -25.60 -6.53 -0.56
N LEU A 29 -25.70 -7.30 -1.63
CA LEU A 29 -24.58 -7.56 -2.55
C LEU A 29 -24.10 -6.30 -3.25
N LEU A 30 -25.02 -5.44 -3.71
CA LEU A 30 -24.68 -4.15 -4.31
C LEU A 30 -24.00 -3.21 -3.30
N LEU A 31 -24.49 -3.17 -2.06
CA LEU A 31 -23.88 -2.39 -0.98
C LEU A 31 -22.47 -2.86 -0.64
N CYS A 32 -22.24 -4.18 -0.61
CA CYS A 32 -20.90 -4.73 -0.41
C CYS A 32 -19.94 -4.37 -1.54
N ILE A 33 -20.37 -4.40 -2.80
CA ILE A 33 -19.53 -4.04 -3.95
C ILE A 33 -19.10 -2.57 -3.89
N ILE A 34 -19.98 -1.68 -3.44
CA ILE A 34 -19.67 -0.25 -3.29
C ILE A 34 -18.66 -0.01 -2.16
N LEU A 35 -18.71 -0.80 -1.09
CA LEU A 35 -17.78 -0.68 0.05
C LEU A 35 -16.38 -1.27 -0.23
N TYR A 36 -16.23 -2.21 -1.18
CA TYR A 36 -14.93 -2.76 -1.59
C TYR A 36 -14.22 -1.95 -2.68
N GLY A 37 -14.81 -0.85 -3.15
CA GLY A 37 -14.42 -0.18 -4.39
C GLY A 37 -13.44 0.97 -4.28
N CYS A 38 -12.63 1.15 -3.21
CA CYS A 38 -11.59 2.19 -3.21
C CYS A 38 -10.40 1.87 -2.29
N ALA A 39 -9.71 0.78 -2.55
CA ALA A 39 -8.30 0.70 -2.15
C ALA A 39 -7.48 1.37 -3.26
N SER A 40 -7.41 2.71 -3.26
CA SER A 40 -6.45 3.44 -4.07
C SER A 40 -5.06 3.04 -3.57
N GLN A 41 -4.31 2.33 -4.41
CA GLN A 41 -2.90 2.05 -4.10
C GLN A 41 -2.18 3.39 -4.08
N MET A 42 -1.68 3.78 -2.89
CA MET A 42 -0.83 4.97 -2.77
C MET A 42 0.41 4.76 -3.65
N SER A 43 0.75 5.77 -4.42
CA SER A 43 1.97 5.74 -5.22
C SER A 43 3.20 5.83 -4.33
N LEU A 44 4.36 5.35 -4.79
CA LEU A 44 5.62 5.52 -4.07
C LEU A 44 5.91 7.00 -3.81
N GLU A 45 5.50 7.87 -4.72
CA GLU A 45 5.64 9.32 -4.58
C GLU A 45 4.82 9.87 -3.41
N ASP A 46 3.55 9.47 -3.29
CA ASP A 46 2.68 9.92 -2.21
C ASP A 46 3.23 9.46 -0.85
N LEU A 47 3.65 8.19 -0.76
CA LEU A 47 4.29 7.65 0.44
C LEU A 47 5.57 8.40 0.79
N SER A 48 6.40 8.71 -0.21
CA SER A 48 7.66 9.42 0.03
C SER A 48 7.44 10.87 0.47
N ARG A 49 6.42 11.54 -0.05
CA ARG A 49 6.09 12.92 0.37
C ARG A 49 5.70 13.01 1.84
N GLU A 50 5.07 12.00 2.40
CA GLU A 50 4.69 11.96 3.82
C GLU A 50 5.89 12.00 4.78
N TRP A 51 7.07 11.60 4.29
CA TRP A 51 8.29 11.60 5.08
C TRP A 51 9.03 12.92 5.09
N ILE A 52 8.71 13.86 4.20
CA ILE A 52 9.33 15.20 4.19
C ILE A 52 9.02 15.92 5.50
N ALA A 53 10.04 16.57 6.05
CA ALA A 53 10.05 17.26 7.34
C ALA A 53 9.93 16.33 8.58
N ARG A 54 10.00 15.00 8.41
CA ARG A 54 10.02 14.04 9.53
C ARG A 54 11.47 13.65 9.87
N PRO A 55 11.71 13.21 11.12
CA PRO A 55 13.03 12.71 11.53
C PRO A 55 13.38 11.40 10.83
N LEU A 56 14.62 11.26 10.35
CA LEU A 56 15.13 10.01 9.79
C LEU A 56 15.01 8.82 10.77
N SER A 57 15.07 9.08 12.07
CA SER A 57 14.93 8.05 13.10
C SER A 57 13.60 7.31 13.05
N GLU A 58 12.53 8.00 12.66
CA GLU A 58 11.20 7.38 12.49
C GLU A 58 11.19 6.45 11.28
N LEU A 59 11.73 6.90 10.13
CA LEU A 59 11.87 6.06 8.94
C LEU A 59 12.69 4.80 9.24
N LYS A 60 13.80 4.93 9.96
CA LYS A 60 14.63 3.80 10.38
C LYS A 60 13.87 2.82 11.27
N GLN A 61 12.94 3.30 12.07
CA GLN A 61 12.10 2.44 12.90
C GLN A 61 11.11 1.62 12.05
N GLU A 62 10.47 2.26 11.06
CA GLU A 62 9.61 1.56 10.09
C GLU A 62 10.37 0.49 9.32
N MET A 63 11.59 0.78 8.86
CA MET A 63 12.44 -0.17 8.15
C MET A 63 12.85 -1.39 8.99
N LYS A 64 12.79 -1.32 10.32
CA LYS A 64 13.04 -2.45 11.23
C LYS A 64 11.82 -3.34 11.41
N SER A 65 10.64 -2.92 10.93
CA SER A 65 9.44 -3.77 10.94
C SER A 65 9.72 -5.09 10.23
N PRO A 66 9.26 -6.25 10.77
CA PRO A 66 9.44 -7.55 10.13
C PRO A 66 8.88 -7.62 8.70
N ASP A 67 7.87 -6.80 8.41
CA ASP A 67 7.21 -6.76 7.12
C ASP A 67 7.92 -5.90 6.09
N SER A 68 8.86 -5.04 6.52
CA SER A 68 9.62 -4.18 5.61
C SER A 68 10.52 -5.00 4.68
N TYR A 69 10.73 -4.49 3.46
CA TYR A 69 11.66 -5.13 2.52
C TYR A 69 13.10 -5.09 3.04
N ALA A 70 13.52 -3.97 3.64
CA ALA A 70 14.83 -3.81 4.23
C ALA A 70 15.13 -4.88 5.30
N SER A 71 14.16 -5.17 6.17
CA SER A 71 14.29 -6.22 7.20
C SER A 71 14.40 -7.61 6.57
N LYS A 72 13.57 -7.93 5.57
CA LYS A 72 13.58 -9.24 4.88
C LYS A 72 14.91 -9.56 4.20
N ILE A 73 15.58 -8.56 3.62
CA ILE A 73 16.88 -8.74 2.97
C ILE A 73 18.07 -8.53 3.91
N ARG A 74 17.83 -8.25 5.19
CA ARG A 74 18.85 -7.91 6.18
C ARG A 74 19.70 -6.72 5.74
N TRP A 75 19.03 -5.68 5.27
CA TRP A 75 19.68 -4.46 4.76
C TRP A 75 20.63 -3.86 5.79
N LYS A 76 21.80 -3.45 5.32
CA LYS A 76 22.75 -2.68 6.12
C LYS A 76 22.62 -1.20 5.75
N GLU A 77 22.48 -0.36 6.76
CA GLU A 77 22.36 1.09 6.56
C GLU A 77 23.49 1.61 5.65
N THR A 78 23.08 2.31 4.62
CA THR A 78 24.00 2.90 3.65
C THR A 78 23.72 4.40 3.55
N THR A 79 24.76 5.19 3.74
CA THR A 79 24.70 6.66 3.64
C THR A 79 25.89 7.18 2.88
N TYR A 80 25.74 8.35 2.24
CA TYR A 80 26.86 9.11 1.67
C TYR A 80 26.67 10.60 1.89
N PRO A 81 27.78 11.36 2.13
CA PRO A 81 27.72 12.78 2.38
C PRO A 81 27.49 13.56 1.08
N LEU A 82 26.84 14.73 1.22
CA LEU A 82 26.70 15.73 0.17
C LEU A 82 27.61 16.94 0.44
N ALA A 83 27.92 17.69 -0.61
CA ALA A 83 28.83 18.87 -0.52
C ALA A 83 28.25 20.01 0.35
N ASN A 84 26.91 20.06 0.49
CA ASN A 84 26.23 21.07 1.33
C ASN A 84 26.19 20.72 2.82
N GLY A 85 26.86 19.64 3.25
CA GLY A 85 26.85 19.15 4.63
C GLY A 85 25.67 18.28 5.00
N ASN A 86 24.71 18.09 4.12
CA ASN A 86 23.67 17.08 4.25
C ASN A 86 24.23 15.69 3.93
N PHE A 87 23.42 14.66 4.10
CA PHE A 87 23.76 13.32 3.66
C PHE A 87 22.56 12.65 3.03
N VAL A 88 22.82 11.64 2.22
CA VAL A 88 21.78 10.78 1.66
C VAL A 88 21.73 9.46 2.42
N TYR A 89 20.53 9.06 2.80
CA TYR A 89 20.22 7.75 3.37
C TYR A 89 19.51 6.92 2.31
N ILE A 90 19.93 5.67 2.10
CA ILE A 90 19.36 4.79 1.08
C ILE A 90 18.41 3.81 1.75
N GLU A 91 17.18 3.75 1.26
CA GLU A 91 16.16 2.77 1.65
C GLU A 91 15.87 1.83 0.48
N PRO A 92 16.06 0.52 0.61
CA PRO A 92 15.61 -0.45 -0.38
C PRO A 92 14.10 -0.68 -0.23
N VAL A 93 13.36 -0.47 -1.30
CA VAL A 93 11.91 -0.69 -1.36
C VAL A 93 11.56 -2.01 -2.03
N SER A 94 12.36 -2.40 -3.03
CA SER A 94 12.27 -3.70 -3.71
C SER A 94 13.64 -4.09 -4.27
N ALA A 95 13.72 -5.25 -4.95
CA ALA A 95 14.96 -5.70 -5.57
C ALA A 95 15.56 -4.68 -6.55
N ASP A 96 14.69 -3.96 -7.27
CA ASP A 96 15.08 -3.04 -8.33
C ASP A 96 14.66 -1.59 -8.05
N CYS A 97 14.34 -1.26 -6.79
CA CYS A 97 13.96 0.09 -6.39
C CYS A 97 14.52 0.45 -5.02
N SER A 98 15.13 1.63 -4.94
CA SER A 98 15.53 2.26 -3.69
C SER A 98 15.10 3.72 -3.66
N VAL A 99 14.77 4.23 -2.48
CA VAL A 99 14.56 5.66 -2.23
C VAL A 99 15.81 6.24 -1.57
N HIS A 100 16.31 7.31 -2.13
CA HIS A 100 17.45 8.06 -1.63
C HIS A 100 16.90 9.30 -0.92
N TRP A 101 16.99 9.32 0.39
CA TRP A 101 16.50 10.38 1.25
C TRP A 101 17.59 11.39 1.51
N GLU A 102 17.39 12.67 1.14
CA GLU A 102 18.28 13.74 1.57
C GLU A 102 17.92 14.16 3.00
N VAL A 103 18.91 14.14 3.87
CA VAL A 103 18.75 14.42 5.30
C VAL A 103 19.69 15.56 5.67
N ASN A 104 19.15 16.58 6.35
CA ASN A 104 19.94 17.68 6.83
C ASN A 104 20.76 17.31 8.07
N GLN A 105 21.63 18.22 8.50
CA GLN A 105 22.49 18.03 9.67
C GLN A 105 21.72 17.80 10.99
N GLY A 106 20.46 18.23 11.05
CA GLY A 106 19.55 17.98 12.18
C GLY A 106 18.86 16.62 12.15
N GLY A 107 19.14 15.77 11.15
CA GLY A 107 18.53 14.45 11.00
C GLY A 107 17.10 14.48 10.45
N ILE A 108 16.69 15.58 9.81
CA ILE A 108 15.37 15.75 9.22
C ILE A 108 15.43 15.45 7.73
N ILE A 109 14.49 14.69 7.23
CA ILE A 109 14.32 14.39 5.80
C ILE A 109 13.83 15.67 5.10
N ILE A 110 14.58 16.12 4.09
CA ILE A 110 14.27 17.35 3.36
C ILE A 110 14.01 17.12 1.88
N GLY A 111 14.33 15.92 1.37
CA GLY A 111 14.10 15.56 -0.02
C GLY A 111 14.20 14.06 -0.23
N TYR A 112 13.77 13.60 -1.40
CA TYR A 112 13.91 12.20 -1.80
C TYR A 112 14.08 12.05 -3.30
N GLN A 113 14.67 10.95 -3.72
CA GLN A 113 14.76 10.53 -5.11
C GLN A 113 14.61 9.01 -5.20
N ALA A 114 13.63 8.54 -5.95
CA ALA A 114 13.49 7.12 -6.25
C ALA A 114 14.45 6.71 -7.37
N LYS A 115 15.21 5.63 -7.17
CA LYS A 115 16.18 5.11 -8.14
C LYS A 115 15.97 3.63 -8.39
N GLY A 116 15.94 3.26 -9.66
CA GLY A 116 15.80 1.89 -10.13
C GLY A 116 14.58 1.66 -11.01
N ASN A 117 14.65 0.63 -11.83
CA ASN A 117 13.58 0.33 -12.80
C ASN A 117 12.30 -0.18 -12.12
N GLY A 118 12.42 -0.78 -10.94
CA GLY A 118 11.29 -1.28 -10.14
C GLY A 118 10.49 -0.21 -9.44
N CYS A 119 10.97 1.04 -9.40
CA CYS A 119 10.25 2.17 -8.79
C CYS A 119 9.00 2.61 -9.57
N LYS A 120 8.76 2.04 -10.75
CA LYS A 120 7.62 2.37 -11.62
C LYS A 120 6.32 1.66 -11.27
N GLN A 121 6.28 0.85 -10.22
CA GLN A 121 5.07 0.14 -9.81
C GLN A 121 4.16 1.02 -8.94
N GLY A 122 3.48 1.90 -9.60
CA GLY A 122 2.36 2.67 -9.10
C GLY A 122 1.86 3.51 -10.25
N GLY A 123 1.04 2.92 -11.10
CA GLY A 123 0.38 3.41 -12.31
C GLY A 123 0.18 4.91 -12.49
N GLY A 124 1.25 5.70 -12.41
CA GLY A 124 1.27 7.09 -12.82
C GLY A 124 2.04 7.21 -14.14
N PRO A 125 1.60 8.06 -15.07
CA PRO A 125 2.35 8.37 -16.24
C PRO A 125 3.64 9.09 -15.85
N ASP A 126 4.73 8.60 -16.42
CA ASP A 126 6.03 9.24 -16.50
C ASP A 126 6.91 9.24 -15.25
N SER A 127 8.02 8.54 -15.43
CA SER A 127 9.23 8.56 -14.67
C SER A 127 9.38 9.82 -13.80
N ILE A 128 9.60 9.61 -12.51
CA ILE A 128 10.23 10.62 -11.65
C ILE A 128 11.69 10.74 -12.12
N THR A 129 11.89 11.28 -13.31
CA THR A 129 13.11 11.86 -13.78
C THR A 129 12.98 13.34 -13.45
N ASP A 130 13.79 13.84 -12.57
CA ASP A 130 13.91 15.26 -12.20
C ASP A 130 12.95 15.77 -11.09
N ILE A 131 13.05 15.19 -9.90
CA ILE A 131 12.86 16.03 -8.73
C ILE A 131 14.21 16.74 -8.53
N GLN A 132 14.29 17.94 -9.07
CA GLN A 132 15.38 18.85 -8.76
C GLN A 132 15.37 19.05 -7.23
N ILE A 133 16.43 18.63 -6.59
CA ILE A 133 16.74 19.00 -5.22
C ILE A 133 16.79 20.53 -5.25
N ARG A 134 15.75 21.18 -4.75
CA ARG A 134 15.71 22.62 -4.60
C ARG A 134 16.67 22.95 -3.46
N SER A 135 17.92 23.26 -3.84
CA SER A 135 18.86 23.91 -2.94
C SER A 135 18.38 25.34 -2.73
N GLU A 136 17.80 25.64 -1.60
CA GLU A 136 17.77 26.99 -1.02
C GLU A 136 18.88 27.13 0.00
#